data_773a14c52b53dac2d5f384fa5d905910
#
_entry.id   773a14c52b53dac2d5f384fa5d905910
#
_cell.length_a   1.000
_cell.length_b   1.000
_cell.length_c   1.000
_cell.angle_alpha   90.00
_cell.angle_beta   90.00
_cell.angle_gamma   90.00
#
_symmetry.space_group_name_H-M   'P 1'
#
loop_
_entity.id
_entity.type
_entity.pdbx_description
1 polymer ?
#
loop_
_entity_poly.entity_id
_entity_poly.type
_entity_poly.pdbx_seq_one_letter_code
_entity_poly.pdbx_strand_id
1 'polypeptide(L)'
;MEPSKGQERSLIKVRIELDPSMDEPEILIRAPRLTQELSQLQESILKQKLVPLAFYKDRSEYFLDLADILFFETDGEKIYGHTKDEAYEVKQKLYELEELLPIAFCRISKSTIVNAKQIYSLEKSFSGTSTVNFYQTHKQVHVSRRYYQVLKERLNEMR
;
A
#
# COMPACT_ATOMS: atom_id res chain seq x y z
N MET A 1 -28.24 -30.14 1.73
CA MET A 1 -26.82 -30.28 1.42
C MET A 1 -26.04 -29.34 2.33
N GLU A 2 -25.37 -29.86 3.34
CA GLU A 2 -24.58 -29.03 4.23
C GLU A 2 -23.30 -28.59 3.52
N PRO A 3 -22.94 -27.28 3.55
CA PRO A 3 -21.68 -26.85 3.00
C PRO A 3 -20.54 -27.48 3.78
N SER A 4 -19.51 -27.97 3.08
CA SER A 4 -18.32 -28.49 3.73
C SER A 4 -17.70 -27.43 4.61
N LYS A 5 -17.14 -27.80 5.76
CA LYS A 5 -16.53 -26.88 6.74
C LYS A 5 -15.46 -25.94 6.17
N GLY A 6 -14.94 -26.21 4.96
CA GLY A 6 -14.00 -25.34 4.27
C GLY A 6 -14.64 -24.23 3.43
N GLN A 7 -15.96 -24.17 3.36
CA GLN A 7 -16.69 -23.18 2.56
C GLN A 7 -17.51 -22.19 3.40
N GLU A 8 -17.38 -22.22 4.71
CA GLU A 8 -17.99 -21.19 5.53
C GLU A 8 -17.24 -19.86 5.30
N ARG A 9 -17.79 -19.08 4.39
CA ARG A 9 -17.35 -17.71 4.18
C ARG A 9 -17.93 -16.86 5.30
N SER A 10 -17.07 -16.17 6.04
CA SER A 10 -17.53 -15.16 6.95
C SER A 10 -18.33 -14.12 6.17
N LEU A 11 -19.59 -13.93 6.54
CA LEU A 11 -20.46 -12.94 5.91
C LEU A 11 -20.01 -11.54 6.30
N ILE A 12 -19.58 -10.77 5.31
CA ILE A 12 -19.31 -9.36 5.49
C ILE A 12 -20.64 -8.63 5.49
N LYS A 13 -20.95 -7.93 6.58
CA LYS A 13 -22.13 -7.09 6.66
C LYS A 13 -21.82 -5.74 6.04
N VAL A 14 -22.65 -5.27 5.15
CA VAL A 14 -22.54 -3.96 4.52
C VAL A 14 -23.76 -3.13 4.86
N ARG A 15 -23.55 -1.93 5.40
CA ARG A 15 -24.63 -0.97 5.64
C ARG A 15 -24.16 0.44 5.34
N ILE A 16 -25.10 1.30 4.99
CA ILE A 16 -24.85 2.72 4.73
C ILE A 16 -25.52 3.52 5.85
N GLU A 17 -24.74 4.35 6.51
CA GLU A 17 -25.24 5.32 7.49
C GLU A 17 -25.13 6.72 6.88
N LEU A 18 -26.19 7.50 6.94
CA LEU A 18 -26.21 8.86 6.44
C LEU A 18 -25.98 9.83 7.58
N ASP A 19 -24.97 10.68 7.44
CA ASP A 19 -24.63 11.72 8.39
C ASP A 19 -24.56 13.07 7.67
N PRO A 20 -25.57 13.94 7.83
CA PRO A 20 -25.59 15.24 7.13
C PRO A 20 -24.45 16.18 7.53
N SER A 21 -23.74 15.91 8.63
CA SER A 21 -22.64 16.76 9.09
C SER A 21 -21.31 16.47 8.37
N MET A 22 -21.25 15.37 7.62
CA MET A 22 -20.04 15.00 6.87
C MET A 22 -19.97 15.76 5.55
N ASP A 23 -18.78 16.23 5.22
CA ASP A 23 -18.51 16.90 3.94
C ASP A 23 -18.20 15.89 2.84
N GLU A 24 -17.57 14.77 3.20
CA GLU A 24 -17.15 13.72 2.25
C GLU A 24 -17.57 12.33 2.75
N PRO A 25 -17.90 11.40 1.83
CA PRO A 25 -18.21 10.04 2.24
C PRO A 25 -16.95 9.30 2.72
N GLU A 26 -17.14 8.44 3.72
CA GLU A 26 -16.09 7.59 4.28
C GLU A 26 -16.53 6.13 4.25
N ILE A 27 -15.61 5.23 3.92
CA ILE A 27 -15.84 3.79 4.05
C ILE A 27 -14.89 3.27 5.12
N LEU A 28 -15.47 2.81 6.23
CA LEU A 28 -14.71 2.23 7.34
C LEU A 28 -14.95 0.72 7.38
N ILE A 29 -13.86 -0.04 7.30
CA ILE A 29 -13.91 -1.50 7.43
C ILE A 29 -13.35 -1.88 8.80
N ARG A 30 -14.18 -2.50 9.64
CA ARG A 30 -13.76 -3.02 10.92
C ARG A 30 -13.60 -4.53 10.84
N ALA A 31 -12.42 -5.02 11.22
CA ALA A 31 -12.12 -6.44 11.20
C ALA A 31 -11.16 -6.76 12.33
N PRO A 32 -11.19 -7.99 12.89
CA PRO A 32 -10.27 -8.38 13.96
C PRO A 32 -8.81 -8.47 13.51
N ARG A 33 -8.59 -8.65 12.22
CA ARG A 33 -7.25 -8.70 11.63
C ARG A 33 -7.32 -8.41 10.14
N LEU A 34 -6.19 -8.01 9.56
CA LEU A 34 -6.07 -7.87 8.11
C LEU A 34 -6.03 -9.26 7.48
N THR A 35 -6.82 -9.43 6.42
CA THR A 35 -6.79 -10.63 5.59
C THR A 35 -6.52 -10.23 4.15
N GLN A 36 -6.11 -11.20 3.33
CA GLN A 36 -5.90 -10.97 1.90
C GLN A 36 -7.21 -10.53 1.21
N GLU A 37 -8.33 -11.08 1.63
CA GLU A 37 -9.65 -10.71 1.10
C GLU A 37 -9.99 -9.24 1.38
N LEU A 38 -9.69 -8.74 2.60
CA LEU A 38 -9.91 -7.35 2.95
C LEU A 38 -9.01 -6.40 2.17
N SER A 39 -7.76 -6.79 1.96
CA SER A 39 -6.82 -6.03 1.13
C SER A 39 -7.32 -5.92 -0.31
N GLN A 40 -7.79 -7.01 -0.87
CA GLN A 40 -8.35 -7.04 -2.23
C GLN A 40 -9.63 -6.20 -2.33
N LEU A 41 -10.48 -6.25 -1.32
CA LEU A 41 -11.71 -5.45 -1.27
C LEU A 41 -11.37 -3.96 -1.26
N GLN A 42 -10.40 -3.55 -0.44
CA GLN A 42 -9.95 -2.17 -0.39
C GLN A 42 -9.45 -1.71 -1.77
N GLU A 43 -8.62 -2.51 -2.42
CA GLU A 43 -8.12 -2.20 -3.76
C GLU A 43 -9.25 -2.05 -4.78
N SER A 44 -10.24 -2.92 -4.72
CA SER A 44 -11.41 -2.86 -5.61
C SER A 44 -12.19 -1.57 -5.43
N ILE A 45 -12.37 -1.13 -4.21
CA ILE A 45 -13.05 0.13 -3.89
C ILE A 45 -12.23 1.32 -4.44
N LEU A 46 -10.92 1.34 -4.21
CA LEU A 46 -10.04 2.41 -4.66
C LEU A 46 -9.93 2.46 -6.19
N LYS A 47 -9.99 1.33 -6.87
CA LYS A 47 -9.99 1.28 -8.35
C LYS A 47 -11.21 1.94 -8.98
N GLN A 48 -12.30 2.08 -8.23
CA GLN A 48 -13.48 2.81 -8.70
C GLN A 48 -13.29 4.33 -8.66
N LYS A 49 -12.06 4.78 -8.44
CA LYS A 49 -11.59 6.18 -8.54
C LYS A 49 -12.20 7.14 -7.53
N LEU A 50 -12.35 6.70 -6.32
CA LEU A 50 -12.65 7.60 -5.23
C LEU A 50 -11.48 8.58 -4.98
N VAL A 51 -10.24 8.18 -5.33
CA VAL A 51 -9.05 9.03 -5.23
C VAL A 51 -8.10 8.75 -6.38
N PRO A 52 -8.07 9.56 -7.44
CA PRO A 52 -7.10 9.40 -8.52
C PRO A 52 -5.72 9.88 -8.08
N LEU A 53 -4.69 9.08 -8.35
CA LEU A 53 -3.30 9.44 -8.14
C LEU A 53 -2.64 9.67 -9.51
N ALA A 54 -2.12 10.87 -9.74
CA ALA A 54 -1.45 11.24 -10.97
C ALA A 54 0.06 11.15 -10.83
N PHE A 55 0.72 10.66 -11.85
CA PHE A 55 2.17 10.50 -11.94
C PHE A 55 2.72 11.39 -13.03
N TYR A 56 3.85 12.04 -12.76
CA TYR A 56 4.44 13.00 -13.69
C TYR A 56 5.90 12.67 -13.98
N LYS A 57 6.27 12.77 -15.23
CA LYS A 57 7.66 12.67 -15.66
C LYS A 57 7.87 13.62 -16.82
N ASP A 58 8.90 14.46 -16.71
CA ASP A 58 9.15 15.53 -17.67
C ASP A 58 7.90 16.43 -17.79
N ARG A 59 7.31 16.53 -18.95
CA ARG A 59 6.10 17.32 -19.19
C ARG A 59 4.85 16.49 -19.40
N SER A 60 4.93 15.20 -19.07
CA SER A 60 3.83 14.27 -19.30
C SER A 60 3.22 13.80 -18.01
N GLU A 61 1.92 13.57 -18.06
CA GLU A 61 1.16 12.94 -16.98
C GLU A 61 0.93 11.48 -17.37
N TYR A 62 1.16 10.58 -16.42
CA TYR A 62 1.04 9.14 -16.62
C TYR A 62 -0.06 8.57 -15.74
N PHE A 63 -0.79 7.62 -16.29
CA PHE A 63 -1.89 6.93 -15.62
C PHE A 63 -1.44 5.51 -15.31
N LEU A 64 -0.80 5.35 -14.16
CA LEU A 64 -0.18 4.08 -13.76
C LEU A 64 -1.09 3.29 -12.83
N ASP A 65 -1.01 1.96 -12.94
CA ASP A 65 -1.64 1.07 -11.97
C ASP A 65 -0.78 1.03 -10.71
N LEU A 66 -1.39 1.18 -9.53
CA LEU A 66 -0.68 1.08 -8.26
C LEU A 66 0.02 -0.26 -8.07
N ALA A 67 -0.48 -1.33 -8.70
CA ALA A 67 0.16 -2.64 -8.67
C ALA A 67 1.58 -2.60 -9.25
N ASP A 68 1.87 -1.68 -10.16
CA ASP A 68 3.19 -1.53 -10.78
C ASP A 68 4.15 -0.68 -9.95
N ILE A 69 3.67 -0.01 -8.92
CA ILE A 69 4.49 0.83 -8.05
C ILE A 69 5.13 -0.04 -6.95
N LEU A 70 6.44 0.04 -6.86
CA LEU A 70 7.23 -0.68 -5.86
C LEU A 70 7.28 0.08 -4.54
N PHE A 71 7.51 1.37 -4.62
CA PHE A 71 7.62 2.23 -3.44
C PHE A 71 7.50 3.70 -3.82
N PHE A 72 7.20 4.52 -2.81
CA PHE A 72 7.26 5.98 -2.90
C PHE A 72 8.36 6.46 -1.97
N GLU A 73 9.15 7.40 -2.43
CA GLU A 73 10.20 7.99 -1.60
C GLU A 73 10.31 9.49 -1.79
N THR A 74 10.75 10.15 -0.72
CA THR A 74 11.11 11.56 -0.76
C THR A 74 12.54 11.68 -1.29
N ASP A 75 12.73 12.54 -2.28
CA ASP A 75 14.04 12.95 -2.78
C ASP A 75 14.08 14.48 -2.84
N GLY A 76 14.79 15.07 -1.89
CA GLY A 76 14.74 16.51 -1.71
C GLY A 76 13.35 16.98 -1.28
N GLU A 77 12.78 17.91 -2.03
CA GLU A 77 11.43 18.43 -1.76
C GLU A 77 10.32 17.69 -2.52
N LYS A 78 10.70 16.72 -3.34
CA LYS A 78 9.78 15.99 -4.21
C LYS A 78 9.58 14.56 -3.75
N ILE A 79 8.46 13.98 -4.15
CA ILE A 79 8.11 12.59 -3.88
C ILE A 79 7.96 11.85 -5.18
N TYR A 80 8.59 10.68 -5.27
CA TYR A 80 8.60 9.84 -6.46
C TYR A 80 7.99 8.48 -6.19
N GLY A 81 7.13 8.03 -7.11
CA GLY A 81 6.68 6.65 -7.19
C GLY A 81 7.57 5.89 -8.16
N HIS A 82 8.13 4.78 -7.70
CA HIS A 82 9.07 3.96 -8.46
C HIS A 82 8.39 2.72 -9.02
N THR A 83 8.50 2.54 -10.33
CA THR A 83 8.25 1.25 -10.99
C THR A 83 9.57 0.48 -11.09
N LYS A 84 9.56 -0.69 -11.72
CA LYS A 84 10.79 -1.48 -11.92
C LYS A 84 11.88 -0.73 -12.65
N ASP A 85 11.51 0.11 -13.60
CA ASP A 85 12.44 0.75 -14.52
C ASP A 85 12.51 2.27 -14.38
N GLU A 86 11.48 2.89 -13.84
CA GLU A 86 11.32 4.33 -13.88
C GLU A 86 10.95 4.92 -12.52
N ALA A 87 11.02 6.25 -12.43
CA ALA A 87 10.54 7.02 -11.30
C ALA A 87 9.67 8.17 -11.81
N TYR A 88 8.53 8.38 -11.15
CA TYR A 88 7.56 9.40 -11.51
C TYR A 88 7.27 10.28 -10.31
N GLU A 89 7.21 11.58 -10.52
CA GLU A 89 6.84 12.51 -9.46
C GLU A 89 5.36 12.38 -9.13
N VAL A 90 5.03 12.42 -7.84
CA VAL A 90 3.67 12.60 -7.35
C VAL A 90 3.60 13.89 -6.54
N LYS A 91 2.44 14.53 -6.55
CA LYS A 91 2.28 15.83 -5.88
C LYS A 91 1.82 15.70 -4.43
N GLN A 92 1.29 14.54 -4.06
CA GLN A 92 0.91 14.25 -2.69
C GLN A 92 2.14 14.09 -1.80
N LYS A 93 2.03 14.53 -0.56
CA LYS A 93 3.06 14.30 0.46
C LYS A 93 2.94 12.88 1.02
N LEU A 94 4.01 12.37 1.66
CA LEU A 94 3.99 11.00 2.18
C LEU A 94 2.84 10.74 3.16
N TYR A 95 2.53 11.71 4.05
CA TYR A 95 1.43 11.51 4.99
C TYR A 95 0.06 11.44 4.28
N GLU A 96 -0.09 12.17 3.17
CA GLU A 96 -1.30 12.08 2.34
C GLU A 96 -1.37 10.72 1.64
N LEU A 97 -0.24 10.22 1.13
CA LEU A 97 -0.17 8.90 0.50
C LEU A 97 -0.49 7.77 1.48
N GLU A 98 -0.07 7.88 2.74
CA GLU A 98 -0.43 6.90 3.76
C GLU A 98 -1.94 6.75 3.92
N GLU A 99 -2.68 7.85 3.83
CA GLU A 99 -4.13 7.84 3.93
C GLU A 99 -4.83 7.36 2.66
N LEU A 100 -4.24 7.64 1.49
CA LEU A 100 -4.85 7.38 0.19
C LEU A 100 -4.56 5.99 -0.38
N LEU A 101 -3.38 5.43 -0.06
CA LEU A 101 -2.92 4.17 -0.66
C LEU A 101 -3.59 2.95 -0.02
N PRO A 102 -3.76 1.87 -0.80
CA PRO A 102 -4.20 0.59 -0.25
C PRO A 102 -3.31 0.13 0.91
N ILE A 103 -3.86 -0.69 1.78
CA ILE A 103 -3.19 -1.17 3.00
C ILE A 103 -1.93 -1.99 2.70
N ALA A 104 -1.78 -2.49 1.47
CA ALA A 104 -0.55 -3.16 1.02
C ALA A 104 0.66 -2.21 1.04
N PHE A 105 0.43 -0.91 0.91
CA PHE A 105 1.47 0.10 1.03
C PHE A 105 1.68 0.44 2.48
N CYS A 106 2.90 0.25 2.98
CA CYS A 106 3.21 0.58 4.36
C CYS A 106 4.47 1.41 4.50
N ARG A 107 4.45 2.30 5.50
CA ARG A 107 5.59 3.15 5.83
C ARG A 107 6.73 2.30 6.36
N ILE A 108 7.94 2.49 5.86
CA ILE A 108 9.13 1.74 6.28
C ILE A 108 10.26 2.64 6.78
N SER A 109 10.13 3.94 6.58
CA SER A 109 11.05 4.95 7.11
C SER A 109 10.37 6.31 7.09
N LYS A 110 11.07 7.34 7.54
CA LYS A 110 10.57 8.72 7.45
C LYS A 110 10.35 9.16 6.00
N SER A 111 11.06 8.57 5.06
CA SER A 111 11.09 9.01 3.66
C SER A 111 10.50 8.01 2.66
N THR A 112 10.04 6.85 3.10
CA THR A 112 9.66 5.78 2.17
C THR A 112 8.41 5.02 2.59
N ILE A 113 7.55 4.77 1.60
CA ILE A 113 6.38 3.88 1.68
C ILE A 113 6.59 2.76 0.67
N VAL A 114 6.48 1.50 1.08
CA VAL A 114 6.72 0.35 0.21
C VAL A 114 5.41 -0.38 -0.11
N ASN A 115 5.33 -0.92 -1.32
CA ASN A 115 4.27 -1.85 -1.70
C ASN A 115 4.66 -3.27 -1.26
N ALA A 116 4.09 -3.75 -0.18
CA ALA A 116 4.42 -5.05 0.40
C ALA A 116 4.18 -6.22 -0.58
N LYS A 117 3.25 -6.07 -1.51
CA LYS A 117 2.98 -7.10 -2.53
C LYS A 117 4.12 -7.28 -3.53
N GLN A 118 4.98 -6.29 -3.67
CA GLN A 118 6.10 -6.32 -4.62
C GLN A 118 7.42 -6.73 -3.97
N ILE A 119 7.42 -7.03 -2.69
CA ILE A 119 8.63 -7.43 -1.97
C ILE A 119 9.00 -8.87 -2.30
N TYR A 120 10.21 -9.04 -2.81
CA TYR A 120 10.80 -10.36 -3.06
C TYR A 120 11.49 -10.91 -1.82
N SER A 121 12.34 -10.09 -1.17
CA SER A 121 13.08 -10.51 0.02
C SER A 121 13.28 -9.35 0.99
N LEU A 122 13.41 -9.69 2.26
CA LEU A 122 13.73 -8.77 3.35
C LEU A 122 15.00 -9.28 4.02
N GLU A 123 16.10 -8.55 3.83
CA GLU A 123 17.41 -8.91 4.38
C GLU A 123 17.68 -8.09 5.64
N LYS A 124 17.96 -8.76 6.73
CA LYS A 124 18.31 -8.12 7.99
C LYS A 124 19.82 -7.94 8.08
N SER A 125 20.28 -6.71 8.31
CA SER A 125 21.71 -6.42 8.48
C SER A 125 22.11 -6.45 9.96
N PHE A 126 23.40 -6.59 10.21
CA PHE A 126 23.96 -6.52 11.56
C PHE A 126 23.84 -5.12 12.18
N SER A 127 23.73 -4.07 11.36
CA SER A 127 23.60 -2.69 11.84
C SER A 127 22.18 -2.35 12.31
N GLY A 128 21.22 -3.26 12.12
CA GLY A 128 19.83 -3.06 12.55
C GLY A 128 18.92 -2.43 11.49
N THR A 129 19.44 -1.99 10.35
CA THR A 129 18.65 -1.62 9.20
C THR A 129 18.43 -2.87 8.35
N SER A 130 17.27 -2.95 7.72
CA SER A 130 16.94 -4.05 6.82
C SER A 130 16.81 -3.54 5.41
N THR A 131 17.05 -4.41 4.43
CA THR A 131 16.96 -4.08 3.01
C THR A 131 15.83 -4.86 2.37
N VAL A 132 14.98 -4.15 1.63
CA VAL A 132 13.91 -4.73 0.82
C VAL A 132 14.39 -4.84 -0.62
N ASN A 133 14.26 -6.04 -1.18
CA ASN A 133 14.49 -6.31 -2.59
C ASN A 133 13.14 -6.61 -3.26
N PHE A 134 13.02 -6.22 -4.52
CA PHE A 134 11.80 -6.38 -5.30
C PHE A 134 12.00 -7.40 -6.43
N TYR A 135 10.89 -7.91 -6.98
CA TYR A 135 10.92 -8.82 -8.11
C TYR A 135 11.42 -8.10 -9.36
N GLN A 136 12.37 -8.74 -10.09
CA GLN A 136 12.79 -8.36 -11.45
C GLN A 136 13.34 -6.93 -11.58
N THR A 137 14.01 -6.43 -10.55
CA THR A 137 14.65 -5.13 -10.58
C THR A 137 15.83 -5.10 -9.61
N HIS A 138 16.78 -4.21 -9.84
CA HIS A 138 17.90 -3.97 -8.93
C HIS A 138 17.58 -2.92 -7.86
N LYS A 139 16.40 -2.30 -7.93
CA LYS A 139 16.01 -1.29 -6.95
C LYS A 139 15.86 -1.90 -5.56
N GLN A 140 16.31 -1.17 -4.56
CA GLN A 140 16.27 -1.58 -3.16
C GLN A 140 15.84 -0.39 -2.31
N VAL A 141 15.23 -0.66 -1.16
CA VAL A 141 14.94 0.36 -0.15
C VAL A 141 15.31 -0.17 1.24
N HIS A 142 15.59 0.73 2.16
CA HIS A 142 15.96 0.39 3.52
C HIS A 142 14.79 0.60 4.47
N VAL A 143 14.62 -0.35 5.38
CA VAL A 143 13.60 -0.29 6.43
C VAL A 143 14.29 0.14 7.72
N SER A 144 13.80 1.20 8.34
CA SER A 144 14.31 1.61 9.63
C SER A 144 13.89 0.64 10.73
N ARG A 145 14.66 0.58 11.82
CA ARG A 145 14.39 -0.32 12.96
C ARG A 145 12.97 -0.16 13.49
N ARG A 146 12.51 1.09 13.55
CA ARG A 146 11.18 1.46 14.06
C ARG A 146 10.05 0.80 13.26
N TYR A 147 10.22 0.65 11.95
CA TYR A 147 9.18 0.16 11.06
C TYR A 147 9.33 -1.32 10.69
N TYR A 148 10.42 -1.95 11.10
CA TYR A 148 10.70 -3.35 10.73
C TYR A 148 9.58 -4.31 11.17
N GLN A 149 9.16 -4.22 12.42
CA GLN A 149 8.15 -5.14 12.97
C GLN A 149 6.80 -4.96 12.28
N VAL A 150 6.41 -3.71 12.03
CA VAL A 150 5.17 -3.40 11.33
C VAL A 150 5.16 -4.00 9.92
N LEU A 151 6.27 -3.84 9.19
CA LEU A 151 6.41 -4.44 7.86
C LEU A 151 6.36 -5.96 7.92
N LYS A 152 7.06 -6.56 8.86
CA LYS A 152 7.11 -8.02 9.03
C LYS A 152 5.71 -8.59 9.29
N GLU A 153 4.95 -7.95 10.15
CA GLU A 153 3.57 -8.34 10.44
C GLU A 153 2.68 -8.20 9.21
N ARG A 154 2.83 -7.11 8.45
CA ARG A 154 2.08 -6.89 7.22
C ARG A 154 2.37 -7.97 6.18
N LEU A 155 3.63 -8.33 5.99
CA LEU A 155 4.04 -9.39 5.08
C LEU A 155 3.45 -10.75 5.48
N ASN A 156 3.43 -11.05 6.77
CA ASN A 156 2.86 -12.30 7.26
C ASN A 156 1.34 -12.36 7.07
N GLU A 157 0.64 -11.26 7.26
CA GLU A 157 -0.82 -11.18 7.09
C GLU A 157 -1.25 -11.29 5.62
N MET A 158 -0.37 -10.92 4.69
CA MET A 158 -0.65 -10.90 3.25
C MET A 158 -0.31 -12.22 2.55
N ARG A 159 0.18 -13.19 3.26
CA ARG A 159 0.51 -14.53 2.71
C ARG A 159 -0.67 -15.47 2.73
#